data_5372a028e5804acfc32b6e1fb9acda00
#
_entry.id   5372a028e5804acfc32b6e1fb9acda00
#
_cell.length_a   1.000
_cell.length_b   1.000
_cell.length_c   1.000
_cell.angle_alpha   90.00
_cell.angle_beta   90.00
_cell.angle_gamma   90.00
#
_symmetry.space_group_name_H-M   'P 1'
#
loop_
_entity.id
_entity.type
_entity.pdbx_description
1 polymer ?
#
loop_
_entity_poly.entity_id
_entity_poly.type
_entity_poly.pdbx_seq_one_letter_code
_entity_poly.pdbx_strand_id
1 'polypeptide(L)'
;MESVMQVRVTGILIADEKVLLVKQKVANRNWSLPGGRVENGETLEEAMIREMREETGLEVKIKKLLYVCDKPDASPSLLHITFLLEKIEGEITLPSNEFDHNPIHDVQMVPINELSHYGFSETFIKLVNEGFANAGSYQGLKRNIGL
;
A
#
# COMPACT_ATOMS: atom_id res chain seq x y z
N MET A 1 -32.22 -1.38 -1.18
CA MET A 1 -30.99 -0.62 -1.44
C MET A 1 -29.78 -1.45 -1.05
N GLU A 2 -28.83 -1.60 -1.96
CA GLU A 2 -27.61 -2.33 -1.67
C GLU A 2 -26.56 -1.38 -1.06
N SER A 3 -25.89 -1.86 -0.03
CA SER A 3 -24.72 -1.18 0.52
C SER A 3 -23.47 -1.76 -0.12
N VAL A 4 -22.67 -0.90 -0.73
CA VAL A 4 -21.43 -1.32 -1.37
C VAL A 4 -20.27 -0.72 -0.60
N MET A 5 -19.41 -1.59 -0.10
CA MET A 5 -18.13 -1.19 0.51
C MET A 5 -17.04 -1.95 -0.23
N GLN A 6 -15.98 -1.24 -0.59
CA GLN A 6 -14.84 -1.87 -1.25
C GLN A 6 -13.73 -2.14 -0.24
N VAL A 7 -12.98 -3.20 -0.48
CA VAL A 7 -11.81 -3.55 0.33
C VAL A 7 -10.57 -3.33 -0.54
N ARG A 8 -9.59 -2.63 0.02
CA ARG A 8 -8.28 -2.43 -0.62
C ARG A 8 -7.19 -3.01 0.27
N VAL A 9 -6.17 -3.55 -0.37
CA VAL A 9 -4.96 -3.99 0.30
C VAL A 9 -3.82 -3.07 -0.06
N THR A 10 -2.94 -2.81 0.89
CA THR A 10 -1.75 -1.98 0.71
C THR A 10 -0.56 -2.73 1.30
N GLY A 11 0.55 -2.74 0.57
CA GLY A 11 1.74 -3.45 0.99
C GLY A 11 2.89 -2.52 1.34
N ILE A 12 3.54 -2.78 2.47
CA ILE A 12 4.77 -2.11 2.86
C ILE A 12 5.89 -3.13 2.76
N LEU A 13 6.78 -2.93 1.79
CA LEU A 13 7.96 -3.75 1.58
C LEU A 13 9.19 -2.95 1.98
N ILE A 14 9.91 -3.42 2.99
CA ILE A 14 11.13 -2.77 3.48
C ILE A 14 12.30 -3.73 3.28
N ALA A 15 13.37 -3.21 2.67
CA ALA A 15 14.62 -3.92 2.51
C ALA A 15 15.76 -2.90 2.54
N ASP A 16 16.84 -3.20 3.28
CA ASP A 16 18.01 -2.33 3.38
C ASP A 16 17.66 -0.88 3.75
N GLU A 17 16.75 -0.72 4.71
CA GLU A 17 16.26 0.58 5.19
C GLU A 17 15.58 1.44 4.12
N LYS A 18 15.03 0.78 3.10
CA LYS A 18 14.28 1.41 2.02
C LYS A 18 12.88 0.84 1.92
N VAL A 19 11.94 1.68 1.53
CA VAL A 19 10.53 1.33 1.34
C VAL A 19 10.21 1.35 -0.15
N LEU A 20 9.48 0.35 -0.61
CA LEU A 20 9.02 0.27 -1.99
C LEU A 20 7.87 1.25 -2.20
N LEU A 21 8.04 2.18 -3.12
CA LEU A 21 7.02 3.15 -3.51
C LEU A 21 6.73 3.09 -5.00
N VAL A 22 5.50 3.44 -5.35
CA VAL A 22 5.09 3.60 -6.74
C VAL A 22 4.75 5.07 -7.00
N LYS A 23 5.18 5.60 -8.14
CA LYS A 23 4.85 6.98 -8.53
C LYS A 23 3.47 6.99 -9.15
N GLN A 24 2.49 7.27 -8.32
CA GLN A 24 1.08 7.28 -8.67
C GLN A 24 0.39 8.30 -7.79
N LYS A 25 -0.41 9.17 -8.38
CA LYS A 25 -1.06 10.24 -7.62
C LYS A 25 -2.12 9.67 -6.68
N VAL A 26 -1.98 9.94 -5.39
CA VAL A 26 -2.94 9.55 -4.36
C VAL A 26 -3.12 10.73 -3.41
N ALA A 27 -4.35 11.22 -3.28
CA ALA A 27 -4.66 12.39 -2.45
C ALA A 27 -3.72 13.56 -2.77
N ASN A 28 -2.89 13.98 -1.82
CA ASN A 28 -1.97 15.10 -1.98
C ASN A 28 -0.55 14.66 -2.36
N ARG A 29 -0.36 13.37 -2.62
CA ARG A 29 0.98 12.82 -2.91
C ARG A 29 1.06 12.37 -4.37
N ASN A 30 2.27 12.44 -4.92
CA ASN A 30 2.59 11.86 -6.22
C ASN A 30 3.17 10.45 -6.10
N TRP A 31 3.50 10.03 -4.89
CA TRP A 31 4.03 8.70 -4.58
C TRP A 31 3.14 8.03 -3.55
N SER A 32 2.98 6.73 -3.69
CA SER A 32 2.14 5.95 -2.79
C SER A 32 2.74 4.57 -2.54
N LEU A 33 2.16 3.89 -1.57
CA LEU A 33 2.44 2.48 -1.33
C LEU A 33 1.70 1.64 -2.37
N PRO A 34 2.30 0.54 -2.85
CA PRO A 34 1.62 -0.34 -3.80
C PRO A 34 0.41 -1.02 -3.17
N GLY A 35 -0.60 -1.25 -3.97
CA GLY A 35 -1.82 -1.90 -3.52
C GLY A 35 -2.98 -1.66 -4.48
N GLY A 36 -4.14 -2.14 -4.11
CA GLY A 36 -5.33 -2.00 -4.92
C GLY A 36 -6.52 -2.72 -4.35
N ARG A 37 -7.57 -2.83 -5.16
CA ARG A 37 -8.82 -3.45 -4.74
C ARG A 37 -8.71 -4.96 -4.69
N VAL A 38 -9.37 -5.53 -3.68
CA VAL A 38 -9.61 -6.96 -3.64
C VAL A 38 -10.72 -7.26 -4.65
N GLU A 39 -10.46 -8.17 -5.57
CA GLU A 39 -11.43 -8.56 -6.59
C GLU A 39 -12.36 -9.64 -6.05
N ASN A 40 -13.54 -9.75 -6.65
CA ASN A 40 -14.51 -10.74 -6.26
C ASN A 40 -13.91 -12.15 -6.33
N GLY A 41 -14.03 -12.89 -5.25
CA GLY A 41 -13.50 -14.26 -5.15
C GLY A 41 -12.05 -14.36 -4.69
N GLU A 42 -11.36 -13.24 -4.52
CA GLU A 42 -9.98 -13.26 -4.00
C GLU A 42 -9.96 -13.20 -2.47
N THR A 43 -8.99 -13.87 -1.87
CA THR A 43 -8.61 -13.60 -0.49
C THR A 43 -7.78 -12.32 -0.43
N LEU A 44 -7.62 -11.74 0.76
CA LEU A 44 -6.74 -10.58 0.94
C LEU A 44 -5.30 -10.89 0.52
N GLU A 45 -4.81 -12.07 0.84
CA GLU A 45 -3.47 -12.51 0.46
C GLU A 45 -3.31 -12.60 -1.05
N GLU A 46 -4.27 -13.22 -1.73
CA GLU A 46 -4.24 -13.33 -3.19
C GLU A 46 -4.23 -11.96 -3.85
N ALA A 47 -5.06 -11.04 -3.36
CA ALA A 47 -5.13 -9.68 -3.88
C ALA A 47 -3.78 -8.95 -3.68
N MET A 48 -3.18 -9.08 -2.50
CA MET A 48 -1.91 -8.41 -2.20
C MET A 48 -0.79 -8.92 -3.11
N ILE A 49 -0.70 -10.22 -3.28
CA ILE A 49 0.32 -10.85 -4.16
C ILE A 49 0.11 -10.42 -5.60
N ARG A 50 -1.13 -10.44 -6.08
CA ARG A 50 -1.47 -10.03 -7.46
C ARG A 50 -1.12 -8.56 -7.70
N GLU A 51 -1.52 -7.67 -6.80
CA GLU A 51 -1.24 -6.24 -6.94
C GLU A 51 0.27 -5.95 -6.98
N MET A 52 1.04 -6.59 -6.12
CA MET A 52 2.50 -6.42 -6.13
C MET A 52 3.11 -6.90 -7.45
N ARG A 53 2.67 -8.03 -7.96
CA ARG A 53 3.14 -8.56 -9.23
C ARG A 53 2.80 -7.62 -10.38
N GLU A 54 1.55 -7.15 -10.43
CA GLU A 54 1.09 -6.26 -11.50
C GLU A 54 1.77 -4.89 -11.46
N GLU A 55 1.95 -4.33 -10.27
CA GLU A 55 2.47 -2.97 -10.13
C GLU A 55 3.99 -2.87 -10.12
N THR A 56 4.67 -3.88 -9.62
CA THR A 56 6.12 -3.81 -9.39
C THR A 56 6.94 -4.94 -10.01
N GLY A 57 6.30 -6.02 -10.42
CA GLY A 57 6.99 -7.21 -10.92
C GLY A 57 7.55 -8.12 -9.85
N LEU A 58 7.36 -7.78 -8.58
CA LEU A 58 7.92 -8.56 -7.48
C LEU A 58 6.98 -9.64 -7.00
N GLU A 59 7.54 -10.79 -6.66
CA GLU A 59 6.84 -11.85 -5.93
C GLU A 59 7.11 -11.66 -4.44
N VAL A 60 6.04 -11.64 -3.67
CA VAL A 60 6.10 -11.34 -2.25
C VAL A 60 5.31 -12.36 -1.44
N LYS A 61 5.57 -12.37 -0.14
CA LYS A 61 4.71 -13.05 0.83
C LYS A 61 4.34 -12.05 1.92
N ILE A 62 3.19 -12.29 2.55
CA ILE A 62 2.77 -11.49 3.70
C ILE A 62 3.58 -11.92 4.91
N LYS A 63 4.25 -10.94 5.52
CA LYS A 63 4.99 -11.17 6.76
C LYS A 63 4.08 -11.05 7.97
N LYS A 64 3.25 -10.00 8.00
CA LYS A 64 2.22 -9.83 9.03
C LYS A 64 1.20 -8.76 8.65
N LEU A 65 0.04 -8.83 9.27
CA LEU A 65 -0.97 -7.78 9.22
C LEU A 65 -0.48 -6.59 10.05
N LEU A 66 -0.51 -5.41 9.46
CA LEU A 66 -0.16 -4.19 10.19
C LEU A 66 -1.41 -3.50 10.72
N TYR A 67 -2.28 -3.01 9.83
CA TYR A 67 -3.41 -2.20 10.26
C TYR A 67 -4.65 -2.44 9.43
N VAL A 68 -5.80 -2.28 10.09
CA VAL A 68 -7.11 -2.18 9.44
C VAL A 68 -7.62 -0.76 9.66
N CYS A 69 -7.93 -0.05 8.58
CA CYS A 69 -8.38 1.33 8.65
C CYS A 69 -9.62 1.56 7.80
N ASP A 70 -10.45 2.51 8.24
CA ASP A 70 -11.63 2.96 7.51
C ASP A 70 -11.31 4.17 6.64
N LYS A 71 -11.98 4.25 5.51
CA LYS A 71 -12.06 5.47 4.71
C LYS A 71 -13.52 5.68 4.27
N PRO A 72 -14.37 6.16 5.19
CA PRO A 72 -15.81 6.28 4.95
C PRO A 72 -16.18 7.41 3.99
N ASP A 73 -15.31 8.39 3.81
CA ASP A 73 -15.51 9.54 2.93
C ASP A 73 -15.22 9.23 1.44
N ALA A 74 -14.73 8.04 1.14
CA ALA A 74 -14.59 7.61 -0.25
C ALA A 74 -15.96 7.17 -0.80
N SER A 75 -16.11 7.15 -2.11
CA SER A 75 -17.33 6.72 -2.78
C SER A 75 -17.03 5.64 -3.81
N PRO A 76 -17.36 4.37 -3.53
CA PRO A 76 -17.93 3.85 -2.28
C PRO A 76 -16.95 3.91 -1.11
N SER A 77 -17.49 3.77 0.11
CA SER A 77 -16.64 3.68 1.31
C SER A 77 -15.65 2.55 1.20
N LEU A 78 -14.47 2.75 1.78
CA LEU A 78 -13.38 1.79 1.68
C LEU A 78 -12.98 1.25 3.06
N LEU A 79 -12.57 -0.01 3.05
CA LEU A 79 -11.85 -0.63 4.14
C LEU A 79 -10.44 -0.91 3.64
N HIS A 80 -9.43 -0.38 4.33
CA HIS A 80 -8.03 -0.57 3.97
C HIS A 80 -7.35 -1.56 4.90
N ILE A 81 -6.69 -2.55 4.28
CA ILE A 81 -5.91 -3.54 5.01
C ILE A 81 -4.45 -3.35 4.59
N THR A 82 -3.59 -3.06 5.55
CA THR A 82 -2.17 -2.83 5.31
C THR A 82 -1.35 -4.00 5.82
N PHE A 83 -0.49 -4.53 4.96
CA PHE A 83 0.38 -5.67 5.29
C PHE A 83 1.86 -5.28 5.21
N LEU A 84 2.66 -5.86 6.09
CA LEU A 84 4.09 -5.88 5.93
C LEU A 84 4.45 -7.08 5.05
N LEU A 85 5.22 -6.82 4.00
CA LEU A 85 5.57 -7.81 2.99
C LEU A 85 7.05 -8.17 3.05
N GLU A 86 7.37 -9.31 2.49
CA GLU A 86 8.74 -9.76 2.28
C GLU A 86 8.89 -10.21 0.83
N LYS A 87 9.95 -9.76 0.17
CA LYS A 87 10.24 -10.16 -1.20
C LYS A 87 10.72 -11.61 -1.23
N ILE A 88 10.14 -12.41 -2.12
CA ILE A 88 10.57 -13.79 -2.38
C ILE A 88 11.52 -13.82 -3.58
N GLU A 89 11.12 -13.21 -4.69
CA GLU A 89 11.90 -13.18 -5.93
C GLU A 89 11.43 -12.07 -6.87
N GLY A 90 12.13 -11.90 -7.96
CA GLY A 90 11.79 -10.96 -9.01
C GLY A 90 12.60 -9.69 -8.94
N GLU A 91 12.50 -8.90 -10.00
CA GLU A 91 13.11 -7.59 -10.12
C GLU A 91 12.03 -6.55 -10.41
N ILE A 92 12.27 -5.33 -9.97
CA ILE A 92 11.32 -4.24 -10.22
C ILE A 92 11.20 -4.02 -11.72
N THR A 93 9.96 -4.07 -12.21
CA THR A 93 9.62 -3.76 -13.60
C THR A 93 8.46 -2.78 -13.61
N LEU A 94 8.53 -1.80 -14.51
CA LEU A 94 7.45 -0.83 -14.67
C LEU A 94 6.25 -1.51 -15.32
N PRO A 95 5.04 -1.35 -14.76
CA PRO A 95 3.84 -1.99 -15.30
C PRO A 95 3.42 -1.38 -16.63
N SER A 96 2.64 -2.15 -17.40
CA SER A 96 1.92 -1.61 -18.55
C SER A 96 0.71 -0.84 -18.02
N ASN A 97 0.60 0.43 -18.35
CA ASN A 97 -0.48 1.30 -17.88
C ASN A 97 -1.51 1.61 -18.97
N GLU A 98 -1.53 0.80 -20.03
CA GLU A 98 -2.29 1.10 -21.25
C GLU A 98 -3.77 1.43 -21.02
N PHE A 99 -4.41 0.76 -20.04
CA PHE A 99 -5.82 0.94 -19.74
C PHE A 99 -6.09 1.51 -18.34
N ASP A 100 -5.07 2.07 -17.72
CA ASP A 100 -5.19 2.53 -16.36
C ASP A 100 -5.60 4.00 -16.28
N HIS A 101 -6.59 4.31 -15.43
CA HIS A 101 -7.02 5.69 -15.21
C HIS A 101 -6.08 6.46 -14.29
N ASN A 102 -5.28 5.74 -13.50
CA ASN A 102 -4.30 6.33 -12.61
C ASN A 102 -2.98 5.57 -12.76
N PRO A 103 -2.25 5.82 -13.86
CA PRO A 103 -1.07 5.03 -14.19
C PRO A 103 0.08 5.21 -13.20
N ILE A 104 0.88 4.15 -13.08
CA ILE A 104 2.12 4.16 -12.32
C ILE A 104 3.24 4.59 -13.25
N HIS A 105 3.92 5.67 -12.91
CA HIS A 105 4.98 6.26 -13.73
C HIS A 105 6.38 5.79 -13.35
N ASP A 106 6.56 5.30 -12.15
CA ASP A 106 7.85 4.82 -11.66
C ASP A 106 7.66 3.92 -10.45
N VAL A 107 8.65 3.10 -10.17
CA VAL A 107 8.68 2.19 -9.01
C VAL A 107 10.09 2.26 -8.44
N GLN A 108 10.22 2.62 -7.16
CA GLN A 108 11.52 2.80 -6.53
C GLN A 108 11.55 2.27 -5.11
N MET A 109 12.74 1.82 -4.69
CA MET A 109 13.05 1.62 -3.29
C MET A 109 13.59 2.94 -2.75
N VAL A 110 12.91 3.53 -1.78
CA VAL A 110 13.20 4.87 -1.26
C VAL A 110 13.71 4.77 0.18
N PRO A 111 14.85 5.39 0.50
CA PRO A 111 15.34 5.39 1.88
C PRO A 111 14.29 5.95 2.85
N ILE A 112 14.14 5.30 4.00
CA ILE A 112 13.17 5.71 5.02
C ILE A 112 13.36 7.17 5.41
N ASN A 113 14.60 7.63 5.51
CA ASN A 113 14.89 9.01 5.87
C ASN A 113 14.58 10.04 4.78
N GLU A 114 14.14 9.58 3.60
CA GLU A 114 13.73 10.47 2.50
C GLU A 114 12.23 10.47 2.25
N LEU A 115 11.45 9.71 3.02
CA LEU A 115 10.00 9.60 2.82
C LEU A 115 9.27 10.94 2.86
N SER A 116 9.75 11.91 3.66
CA SER A 116 9.16 13.25 3.70
C SER A 116 9.24 13.96 2.35
N HIS A 117 10.30 13.72 1.58
CA HIS A 117 10.49 14.30 0.25
C HIS A 117 9.52 13.68 -0.78
N TYR A 118 8.93 12.54 -0.44
CA TYR A 118 7.94 11.85 -1.28
C TYR A 118 6.51 12.11 -0.82
N GLY A 119 6.33 13.08 0.07
CA GLY A 119 5.01 13.53 0.51
C GLY A 119 4.40 12.78 1.68
N PHE A 120 5.12 11.87 2.30
CA PHE A 120 4.61 11.12 3.45
C PHE A 120 4.67 11.95 4.73
N SER A 121 3.66 11.78 5.58
CA SER A 121 3.50 12.53 6.81
C SER A 121 4.47 12.07 7.90
N GLU A 122 4.69 12.92 8.89
CA GLU A 122 5.48 12.57 10.06
C GLU A 122 4.87 11.40 10.83
N THR A 123 3.55 11.31 10.87
CA THR A 123 2.84 10.21 11.53
C THR A 123 3.21 8.87 10.89
N PHE A 124 3.18 8.80 9.57
CA PHE A 124 3.55 7.57 8.85
C PHE A 124 5.03 7.24 9.03
N ILE A 125 5.91 8.25 8.89
CA ILE A 125 7.36 8.05 9.04
C ILE A 125 7.70 7.54 10.45
N LYS A 126 7.03 8.08 11.46
CA LYS A 126 7.19 7.61 12.83
C LYS A 126 6.78 6.15 12.99
N LEU A 127 5.65 5.76 12.40
CA LEU A 127 5.21 4.36 12.42
C LEU A 127 6.28 3.44 11.82
N VAL A 128 6.85 3.81 10.69
CA VAL A 128 7.89 3.02 10.03
C VAL A 128 9.13 2.91 10.91
N ASN A 129 9.59 4.04 11.46
CA ASN A 129 10.81 4.08 12.30
C ASN A 129 10.65 3.31 13.62
N GLU A 130 9.44 3.23 14.13
CA GLU A 130 9.15 2.53 15.40
C GLU A 130 8.81 1.06 15.19
N GLY A 131 8.90 0.55 13.97
CA GLY A 131 8.62 -0.84 13.67
C GLY A 131 7.14 -1.18 13.74
N PHE A 132 6.27 -0.22 13.43
CA PHE A 132 4.81 -0.39 13.33
C PHE A 132 4.15 -0.71 14.68
N ALA A 133 4.12 0.28 15.55
CA ALA A 133 3.44 0.19 16.83
C ALA A 133 1.99 -0.31 16.66
N ASN A 134 1.54 -1.18 17.55
CA ASN A 134 0.20 -1.75 17.55
C ASN A 134 -0.15 -2.54 16.29
N ALA A 135 0.84 -3.15 15.65
CA ALA A 135 0.60 -4.00 14.47
C ALA A 135 -0.46 -5.07 14.77
N GLY A 136 -1.27 -5.37 13.75
CA GLY A 136 -2.36 -6.33 13.87
C GLY A 136 -3.64 -5.75 14.45
N SER A 137 -3.80 -4.42 14.47
CA SER A 137 -4.93 -3.76 15.13
C SER A 137 -5.78 -2.91 14.18
N TYR A 138 -7.02 -2.67 14.61
CA TYR A 138 -7.90 -1.70 13.97
C TYR A 138 -7.52 -0.29 14.44
N GLN A 139 -7.28 0.63 13.51
CA GLN A 139 -6.79 1.97 13.81
C GLN A 139 -7.82 3.07 13.53
N GLY A 140 -9.06 2.72 13.21
CA GLY A 140 -10.08 3.72 12.87
C GLY A 140 -9.81 4.35 11.52
N LEU A 141 -9.84 5.68 11.44
CA LEU A 141 -9.65 6.38 10.17
C LEU A 141 -8.22 6.21 9.64
N LYS A 142 -8.12 6.14 8.32
CA LYS A 142 -6.82 5.94 7.64
C LYS A 142 -5.81 7.04 8.00
N ARG A 143 -6.28 8.27 8.21
CA ARG A 143 -5.41 9.38 8.64
C ARG A 143 -4.72 9.13 9.97
N ASN A 144 -5.28 8.23 10.80
CA ASN A 144 -4.67 7.90 12.10
C ASN A 144 -3.33 7.19 11.96
N ILE A 145 -3.06 6.57 10.80
CA ILE A 145 -1.75 6.00 10.48
C ILE A 145 -0.97 6.89 9.50
N GLY A 146 -1.48 8.10 9.25
CA GLY A 146 -0.77 9.09 8.45
C GLY A 146 -0.91 8.95 6.93
N LEU A 147 -1.93 8.25 6.48
CA LEU A 147 -2.15 7.99 5.06
C LEU A 147 -3.49 8.54 4.55
#